data_ad2bb2f09729471f113ee80154fc76bc
#
_entry.id   ad2bb2f09729471f113ee80154fc76bc
#
_cell.length_a   1.000
_cell.length_b   1.000
_cell.length_c   1.000
_cell.angle_alpha   90.00
_cell.angle_beta   90.00
_cell.angle_gamma   90.00
#
_symmetry.space_group_name_H-M   'P 1'
#
loop_
_entity.id
_entity.type
_entity.pdbx_description
1 polymer ?
#
loop_
_entity_poly.entity_id
_entity_poly.type
_entity_poly.pdbx_seq_one_letter_code
_entity_poly.pdbx_strand_id
1 'polypeptide(L)'
;SFGRIITAPTNGASGVIPAVLMYAYCFTPNFDEDEIVKFILTAGEIGTLYKKGATISAAMGGCQAEIGVSSSMAAGALTEALGGRKEQVCQAAEIAMEHHLGMTCDPIGGLVQIPCIERNSMGAIKAITASNMALESDSSAARLSLDNVIQVMWETALDMKSKYKETSEGGLAKIPVNIAEC
;
A
#
# COMPACT_ATOMS: atom_id res chain seq x y z
N SER A 1 -22.96 2.45 1.66
CA SER A 1 -23.54 1.71 0.51
C SER A 1 -23.67 0.24 0.89
N PHE A 2 -24.69 -0.44 0.33
CA PHE A 2 -24.87 -1.89 0.53
C PHE A 2 -24.13 -2.72 -0.53
N GLY A 3 -23.16 -2.10 -1.19
CA GLY A 3 -22.34 -2.75 -2.21
C GLY A 3 -21.33 -3.75 -1.62
N ARG A 4 -20.89 -4.70 -2.44
CA ARG A 4 -19.82 -5.62 -2.09
C ARG A 4 -18.48 -4.91 -2.21
N ILE A 5 -17.64 -4.96 -1.18
CA ILE A 5 -16.30 -4.36 -1.15
C ILE A 5 -15.27 -5.48 -1.01
N ILE A 6 -14.23 -5.44 -1.84
CA ILE A 6 -13.06 -6.31 -1.72
C ILE A 6 -12.00 -5.54 -0.95
N THR A 7 -11.55 -6.12 0.15
CA THR A 7 -10.62 -5.50 1.09
C THR A 7 -9.23 -6.11 0.96
N ALA A 8 -8.19 -5.29 0.81
CA ALA A 8 -6.81 -5.77 0.81
C ALA A 8 -5.80 -4.63 1.07
N PRO A 9 -5.04 -4.64 2.17
CA PRO A 9 -5.17 -5.57 3.31
C PRO A 9 -6.30 -5.19 4.26
N THR A 10 -6.81 -3.94 4.21
CA THR A 10 -7.85 -3.39 5.08
C THR A 10 -8.89 -2.58 4.29
N ASN A 11 -9.99 -2.19 4.92
CA ASN A 11 -11.01 -1.36 4.27
C ASN A 11 -10.48 0.03 3.89
N GLY A 12 -9.62 0.62 4.72
CA GLY A 12 -9.03 1.94 4.45
C GLY A 12 -8.11 1.97 3.22
N ALA A 13 -7.58 0.81 2.80
CA ALA A 13 -6.71 0.66 1.65
C ALA A 13 -7.35 -0.14 0.49
N SER A 14 -8.67 -0.33 0.50
CA SER A 14 -9.37 -1.21 -0.45
C SER A 14 -9.30 -0.77 -1.92
N GLY A 15 -8.91 0.48 -2.19
CA GLY A 15 -8.83 1.02 -3.55
C GLY A 15 -7.51 0.74 -4.27
N VAL A 16 -6.39 0.52 -3.56
CA VAL A 16 -5.05 0.45 -4.16
C VAL A 16 -4.88 -0.76 -5.08
N ILE A 17 -5.06 -1.96 -4.53
CA ILE A 17 -4.84 -3.21 -5.28
C ILE A 17 -5.76 -3.34 -6.48
N PRO A 18 -7.11 -3.12 -6.36
CA PRO A 18 -7.97 -3.21 -7.52
C PRO A 18 -7.70 -2.14 -8.57
N ALA A 19 -7.28 -0.93 -8.17
CA ALA A 19 -6.92 0.11 -9.13
C ALA A 19 -5.68 -0.27 -9.95
N VAL A 20 -4.64 -0.83 -9.32
CA VAL A 20 -3.43 -1.28 -10.02
C VAL A 20 -3.73 -2.51 -10.90
N LEU A 21 -4.55 -3.45 -10.42
CA LEU A 21 -4.98 -4.60 -11.22
C LEU A 21 -5.77 -4.16 -12.46
N MET A 22 -6.71 -3.22 -12.29
CA MET A 22 -7.47 -2.67 -13.43
C MET A 22 -6.59 -1.89 -14.40
N TYR A 23 -5.60 -1.16 -13.90
CA TYR A 23 -4.59 -0.53 -14.75
C TYR A 23 -3.85 -1.58 -15.58
N ALA A 24 -3.35 -2.64 -14.96
CA ALA A 24 -2.67 -3.71 -15.67
C ALA A 24 -3.58 -4.37 -16.71
N TYR A 25 -4.80 -4.71 -16.34
CA TYR A 25 -5.78 -5.33 -17.24
C TYR A 25 -6.12 -4.46 -18.45
N CYS A 26 -6.26 -3.14 -18.26
CA CYS A 26 -6.64 -2.23 -19.35
C CYS A 26 -5.49 -1.82 -20.25
N PHE A 27 -4.25 -1.79 -19.76
CA PHE A 27 -3.13 -1.16 -20.47
C PHE A 27 -1.96 -2.11 -20.78
N THR A 28 -2.00 -3.36 -20.29
CA THR A 28 -0.96 -4.36 -20.60
C THR A 28 -1.50 -5.32 -21.69
N PRO A 29 -0.81 -5.45 -22.83
CA PRO A 29 -1.20 -6.42 -23.86
C PRO A 29 -1.19 -7.85 -23.30
N ASN A 30 -2.19 -8.65 -23.69
CA ASN A 30 -2.32 -10.06 -23.30
C ASN A 30 -2.38 -10.33 -21.79
N PHE A 31 -2.88 -9.39 -21.02
CA PHE A 31 -3.10 -9.56 -19.58
C PHE A 31 -4.40 -10.35 -19.40
N ASP A 32 -4.29 -11.64 -19.17
CA ASP A 32 -5.39 -12.60 -19.11
C ASP A 32 -5.71 -13.05 -17.65
N GLU A 33 -6.55 -14.07 -17.52
CA GLU A 33 -6.95 -14.60 -16.22
C GLU A 33 -5.78 -15.20 -15.43
N ASP A 34 -4.80 -15.79 -16.10
CA ASP A 34 -3.61 -16.36 -15.44
C ASP A 34 -2.75 -15.25 -14.84
N GLU A 35 -2.60 -14.13 -15.53
CA GLU A 35 -1.90 -12.95 -14.99
C GLU A 35 -2.67 -12.30 -13.83
N ILE A 36 -4.00 -12.27 -13.88
CA ILE A 36 -4.83 -11.82 -12.75
C ILE A 36 -4.58 -12.71 -11.52
N VAL A 37 -4.55 -14.03 -11.70
CA VAL A 37 -4.31 -14.98 -10.60
C VAL A 37 -2.90 -14.79 -10.02
N LYS A 38 -1.87 -14.68 -10.85
CA LYS A 38 -0.49 -14.39 -10.41
C LYS A 38 -0.44 -13.09 -9.59
N PHE A 39 -1.04 -12.03 -10.12
CA PHE A 39 -1.11 -10.74 -9.43
C PHE A 39 -1.71 -10.88 -8.03
N ILE A 40 -2.86 -11.54 -7.90
CA ILE A 40 -3.55 -11.70 -6.62
C ILE A 40 -2.73 -12.56 -5.64
N LEU A 41 -2.13 -13.65 -6.10
CA LEU A 41 -1.31 -14.54 -5.27
C LEU A 41 -0.06 -13.81 -4.76
N THR A 42 0.66 -13.10 -5.62
CA THR A 42 1.85 -12.33 -5.25
C THR A 42 1.51 -11.21 -4.29
N ALA A 43 0.42 -10.48 -4.51
CA ALA A 43 -0.08 -9.48 -3.58
C ALA A 43 -0.34 -10.11 -2.19
N GLY A 44 -1.02 -11.25 -2.14
CA GLY A 44 -1.32 -11.98 -0.91
C GLY A 44 -0.07 -12.42 -0.16
N GLU A 45 0.94 -12.92 -0.88
CA GLU A 45 2.21 -13.34 -0.28
C GLU A 45 2.96 -12.16 0.35
N ILE A 46 3.10 -11.05 -0.38
CA ILE A 46 3.74 -9.84 0.16
C ILE A 46 2.98 -9.33 1.39
N GLY A 47 1.65 -9.28 1.36
CA GLY A 47 0.83 -8.91 2.51
C GLY A 47 1.05 -9.81 3.72
N THR A 48 1.30 -11.11 3.48
CA THR A 48 1.63 -12.09 4.53
C THR A 48 2.98 -11.78 5.19
N LEU A 49 3.99 -11.33 4.44
CA LEU A 49 5.28 -10.90 4.99
C LEU A 49 5.10 -9.72 5.96
N TYR A 50 4.32 -8.72 5.58
CA TYR A 50 4.00 -7.58 6.47
C TYR A 50 3.23 -8.00 7.71
N LYS A 51 2.27 -8.91 7.57
CA LYS A 51 1.49 -9.41 8.70
C LYS A 51 2.36 -10.17 9.71
N LYS A 52 3.37 -10.89 9.23
CA LYS A 52 4.31 -11.66 10.08
C LYS A 52 5.41 -10.80 10.67
N GLY A 53 6.00 -9.88 9.88
CA GLY A 53 7.17 -9.09 10.27
C GLY A 53 6.85 -7.74 10.92
N ALA A 54 5.62 -7.25 10.78
CA ALA A 54 5.19 -5.96 11.30
C ALA A 54 3.70 -5.94 11.65
N THR A 55 2.91 -5.14 10.93
CA THR A 55 1.46 -5.04 11.08
C THR A 55 0.80 -4.59 9.78
N ILE A 56 -0.48 -4.89 9.64
CA ILE A 56 -1.35 -4.34 8.57
C ILE A 56 -2.45 -3.44 9.14
N SER A 57 -2.36 -3.08 10.41
CA SER A 57 -3.38 -2.30 11.13
C SER A 57 -2.99 -0.84 11.24
N ALA A 58 -3.85 0.08 10.79
CA ALA A 58 -3.66 1.52 10.95
C ALA A 58 -3.65 1.95 12.41
N ALA A 59 -4.44 1.29 13.26
CA ALA A 59 -4.46 1.53 14.70
C ALA A 59 -3.12 1.19 15.38
N MET A 60 -2.36 0.25 14.81
CA MET A 60 -1.04 -0.13 15.31
C MET A 60 0.09 0.66 14.64
N GLY A 61 0.02 0.90 13.35
CA GLY A 61 1.13 1.40 12.56
C GLY A 61 0.87 2.67 11.76
N GLY A 62 -0.30 3.30 11.86
CA GLY A 62 -0.66 4.41 11.00
C GLY A 62 -1.00 3.97 9.57
N CYS A 63 -1.22 4.92 8.68
CA CYS A 63 -1.52 4.62 7.27
C CYS A 63 -0.36 4.00 6.49
N GLN A 64 0.87 4.03 6.99
CA GLN A 64 1.95 3.24 6.39
C GLN A 64 1.62 1.73 6.42
N ALA A 65 0.93 1.26 7.48
CA ALA A 65 0.50 -0.13 7.61
C ALA A 65 -0.72 -0.50 6.74
N GLU A 66 -1.49 0.48 6.28
CA GLU A 66 -2.62 0.24 5.36
C GLU A 66 -2.25 0.57 3.92
N ILE A 67 -2.10 1.85 3.60
CA ILE A 67 -1.83 2.33 2.24
C ILE A 67 -0.42 1.90 1.79
N GLY A 68 0.57 2.00 2.68
CA GLY A 68 1.94 1.58 2.36
C GLY A 68 2.02 0.09 2.07
N VAL A 69 1.40 -0.74 2.91
CA VAL A 69 1.35 -2.20 2.69
C VAL A 69 0.60 -2.53 1.41
N SER A 70 -0.58 -1.92 1.19
CA SER A 70 -1.36 -2.14 -0.03
C SER A 70 -0.61 -1.72 -1.30
N SER A 71 0.11 -0.59 -1.26
CA SER A 71 0.95 -0.12 -2.36
C SER A 71 2.13 -1.07 -2.62
N SER A 72 2.79 -1.55 -1.58
CA SER A 72 3.86 -2.55 -1.66
C SER A 72 3.37 -3.87 -2.26
N MET A 73 2.22 -4.37 -1.80
CA MET A 73 1.55 -5.56 -2.34
C MET A 73 1.27 -5.40 -3.84
N ALA A 74 0.68 -4.27 -4.22
CA ALA A 74 0.32 -3.99 -5.61
C ALA A 74 1.55 -3.80 -6.51
N ALA A 75 2.62 -3.16 -6.01
CA ALA A 75 3.86 -2.96 -6.76
C ALA A 75 4.54 -4.27 -7.10
N GLY A 76 4.74 -5.14 -6.11
CA GLY A 76 5.32 -6.46 -6.35
C GLY A 76 4.45 -7.34 -7.25
N ALA A 77 3.13 -7.32 -7.03
CA ALA A 77 2.18 -8.07 -7.85
C ALA A 77 2.18 -7.61 -9.32
N LEU A 78 2.20 -6.31 -9.57
CA LEU A 78 2.31 -5.76 -10.93
C LEU A 78 3.63 -6.17 -11.59
N THR A 79 4.74 -6.11 -10.85
CA THR A 79 6.06 -6.49 -11.34
C THR A 79 6.10 -7.97 -11.74
N GLU A 80 5.54 -8.87 -10.93
CA GLU A 80 5.41 -10.30 -11.26
C GLU A 80 4.58 -10.52 -12.52
N ALA A 81 3.40 -9.90 -12.59
CA ALA A 81 2.49 -10.04 -13.72
C ALA A 81 3.05 -9.46 -15.03
N LEU A 82 3.97 -8.51 -14.94
CA LEU A 82 4.72 -7.98 -16.08
C LEU A 82 5.99 -8.79 -16.44
N GLY A 83 6.19 -9.95 -15.79
CA GLY A 83 7.31 -10.86 -16.08
C GLY A 83 8.62 -10.49 -15.37
N GLY A 84 8.56 -9.67 -14.33
CA GLY A 84 9.72 -9.34 -13.50
C GLY A 84 10.26 -10.54 -12.74
N ARG A 85 11.57 -10.56 -12.50
CA ARG A 85 12.22 -11.58 -11.67
C ARG A 85 11.90 -11.35 -10.19
N LYS A 86 12.04 -12.39 -9.37
CA LYS A 86 11.75 -12.33 -7.92
C LYS A 86 12.48 -11.19 -7.20
N GLU A 87 13.71 -10.88 -7.61
CA GLU A 87 14.50 -9.78 -7.05
C GLU A 87 13.84 -8.42 -7.38
N GLN A 88 13.31 -8.26 -8.59
CA GLN A 88 12.59 -7.06 -9.02
C GLN A 88 11.23 -6.95 -8.32
N VAL A 89 10.55 -8.07 -8.10
CA VAL A 89 9.29 -8.11 -7.32
C VAL A 89 9.51 -7.61 -5.89
N CYS A 90 10.54 -8.13 -5.22
CA CYS A 90 10.90 -7.67 -3.87
C CYS A 90 11.34 -6.21 -3.85
N GLN A 91 12.09 -5.78 -4.87
CA GLN A 91 12.54 -4.38 -5.00
C GLN A 91 11.38 -3.42 -5.23
N ALA A 92 10.41 -3.78 -6.10
CA ALA A 92 9.22 -2.96 -6.30
C ALA A 92 8.40 -2.80 -5.01
N ALA A 93 8.22 -3.89 -4.27
CA ALA A 93 7.52 -3.89 -3.00
C ALA A 93 8.24 -3.05 -1.94
N GLU A 94 9.58 -3.12 -1.90
CA GLU A 94 10.44 -2.33 -1.03
C GLU A 94 10.33 -0.84 -1.36
N ILE A 95 10.55 -0.44 -2.63
CA ILE A 95 10.46 0.95 -3.09
C ILE A 95 9.09 1.55 -2.75
N ALA A 96 8.01 0.81 -2.99
CA ALA A 96 6.68 1.30 -2.66
C ALA A 96 6.51 1.56 -1.17
N MET A 97 7.01 0.70 -0.29
CA MET A 97 6.90 0.88 1.16
C MET A 97 7.80 2.01 1.68
N GLU A 98 9.06 2.11 1.24
CA GLU A 98 9.96 3.15 1.74
C GLU A 98 9.38 4.56 1.55
N HIS A 99 8.62 4.76 0.46
CA HIS A 99 7.94 6.02 0.15
C HIS A 99 6.62 6.23 0.92
N HIS A 100 6.26 5.32 1.80
CA HIS A 100 5.11 5.41 2.71
C HIS A 100 5.51 5.41 4.19
N LEU A 101 6.79 5.25 4.52
CA LEU A 101 7.27 5.25 5.90
C LEU A 101 6.89 6.55 6.62
N GLY A 102 6.42 6.41 7.86
CA GLY A 102 6.01 7.54 8.68
C GLY A 102 4.60 8.10 8.39
N MET A 103 3.84 7.52 7.48
CA MET A 103 2.49 8.00 7.16
C MET A 103 1.54 7.74 8.33
N THR A 104 1.04 8.84 8.91
CA THR A 104 0.09 8.83 10.03
C THR A 104 -1.31 8.40 9.59
N CYS A 105 -2.15 7.98 10.53
CA CYS A 105 -3.57 7.75 10.34
C CYS A 105 -4.39 8.69 11.23
N ASP A 106 -4.72 9.84 10.68
CA ASP A 106 -5.37 10.95 11.36
C ASP A 106 -6.46 11.59 10.47
N PRO A 107 -7.45 10.80 10.00
CA PRO A 107 -8.43 11.30 9.06
C PRO A 107 -9.33 12.37 9.66
N ILE A 108 -9.72 13.34 8.84
CA ILE A 108 -10.60 14.45 9.23
C ILE A 108 -11.94 13.90 9.72
N GLY A 109 -12.36 14.36 10.90
CA GLY A 109 -13.61 13.92 11.54
C GLY A 109 -13.63 12.43 11.90
N GLY A 110 -12.50 11.72 11.85
CA GLY A 110 -12.43 10.27 12.08
C GLY A 110 -13.07 9.43 10.97
N LEU A 111 -13.39 10.05 9.83
CA LEU A 111 -14.04 9.39 8.71
C LEU A 111 -13.03 8.89 7.68
N VAL A 112 -13.26 7.71 7.11
CA VAL A 112 -12.43 7.14 6.04
C VAL A 112 -12.79 7.84 4.70
N GLN A 113 -12.50 9.13 4.63
CA GLN A 113 -12.77 9.99 3.47
C GLN A 113 -11.52 10.81 3.13
N ILE A 114 -11.20 11.82 3.91
CA ILE A 114 -10.04 12.70 3.71
C ILE A 114 -9.04 12.48 4.86
N PRO A 115 -7.80 12.09 4.54
CA PRO A 115 -7.19 11.94 3.21
C PRO A 115 -7.24 10.50 2.65
N CYS A 116 -8.03 9.59 3.20
CA CYS A 116 -7.96 8.15 2.89
C CYS A 116 -8.24 7.85 1.42
N ILE A 117 -9.25 8.50 0.80
CA ILE A 117 -9.59 8.29 -0.62
C ILE A 117 -8.41 8.75 -1.50
N GLU A 118 -7.87 9.93 -1.23
CA GLU A 118 -6.72 10.49 -1.97
C GLU A 118 -5.47 9.61 -1.79
N ARG A 119 -5.21 9.13 -0.57
CA ARG A 119 -4.09 8.23 -0.28
C ARG A 119 -4.18 6.91 -1.05
N ASN A 120 -5.38 6.36 -1.26
CA ASN A 120 -5.56 5.18 -2.13
C ASN A 120 -5.11 5.46 -3.56
N SER A 121 -5.52 6.60 -4.13
CA SER A 121 -5.12 7.01 -5.48
C SER A 121 -3.62 7.20 -5.58
N MET A 122 -3.02 7.92 -4.62
CA MET A 122 -1.57 8.13 -4.58
C MET A 122 -0.80 6.84 -4.34
N GLY A 123 -1.33 5.93 -3.52
CA GLY A 123 -0.74 4.61 -3.28
C GLY A 123 -0.72 3.75 -4.53
N ALA A 124 -1.78 3.78 -5.33
CA ALA A 124 -1.83 3.08 -6.61
C ALA A 124 -0.81 3.64 -7.62
N ILE A 125 -0.70 4.96 -7.73
CA ILE A 125 0.31 5.61 -8.61
C ILE A 125 1.73 5.25 -8.18
N LYS A 126 2.02 5.30 -6.87
CA LYS A 126 3.33 4.90 -6.34
C LYS A 126 3.64 3.43 -6.63
N ALA A 127 2.66 2.54 -6.52
CA ALA A 127 2.84 1.13 -6.84
C ALA A 127 3.23 0.90 -8.30
N ILE A 128 2.56 1.57 -9.23
CA ILE A 128 2.87 1.52 -10.67
C ILE A 128 4.27 2.08 -10.93
N THR A 129 4.61 3.21 -10.31
CA THR A 129 5.92 3.84 -10.45
C THR A 129 7.02 2.92 -9.90
N ALA A 130 6.83 2.34 -8.71
CA ALA A 130 7.79 1.43 -8.10
C ALA A 130 8.02 0.17 -8.95
N SER A 131 6.95 -0.39 -9.52
CA SER A 131 7.05 -1.51 -10.45
C SER A 131 7.90 -1.16 -11.68
N ASN A 132 7.63 -0.03 -12.32
CA ASN A 132 8.41 0.42 -13.48
C ASN A 132 9.89 0.65 -13.12
N MET A 133 10.16 1.29 -11.99
CA MET A 133 11.54 1.50 -11.51
C MET A 133 12.27 0.16 -11.31
N ALA A 134 11.62 -0.81 -10.68
CA ALA A 134 12.22 -2.12 -10.43
C ALA A 134 12.46 -2.92 -11.71
N LEU A 135 11.55 -2.85 -12.69
CA LEU A 135 11.69 -3.53 -13.97
C LEU A 135 12.86 -2.97 -14.80
N GLU A 136 13.11 -1.67 -14.74
CA GLU A 136 14.17 -0.98 -15.48
C GLU A 136 15.52 -1.01 -14.75
N SER A 137 15.53 -1.34 -13.45
CA SER A 137 16.76 -1.31 -12.66
C SER A 137 17.51 -2.65 -12.63
N ASP A 138 18.82 -2.57 -12.36
CA ASP A 138 19.60 -3.75 -11.97
C ASP A 138 19.36 -4.05 -10.49
N SER A 139 18.49 -5.02 -10.21
CA SER A 139 18.15 -5.44 -8.85
C SER A 139 19.33 -5.96 -8.04
N SER A 140 20.45 -6.34 -8.69
CA SER A 140 21.67 -6.75 -7.98
C SER A 140 22.36 -5.57 -7.29
N ALA A 141 22.07 -4.35 -7.70
CA ALA A 141 22.57 -3.11 -7.09
C ALA A 141 21.66 -2.55 -5.98
N ALA A 142 20.54 -3.19 -5.69
CA ALA A 142 19.63 -2.77 -4.62
C ALA A 142 20.34 -2.81 -3.25
N ARG A 143 20.28 -1.70 -2.52
CA ARG A 143 20.94 -1.55 -1.22
C ARG A 143 20.03 -1.92 -0.04
N LEU A 144 18.72 -1.87 -0.25
CA LEU A 144 17.70 -2.20 0.72
C LEU A 144 16.97 -3.47 0.30
N SER A 145 16.56 -4.27 1.27
CA SER A 145 15.70 -5.42 1.05
C SER A 145 14.28 -5.14 1.54
N LEU A 146 13.33 -5.90 1.04
CA LEU A 146 11.95 -5.85 1.55
C LEU A 146 11.89 -6.13 3.05
N ASP A 147 12.71 -7.05 3.57
CA ASP A 147 12.77 -7.35 5.00
C ASP A 147 13.25 -6.14 5.82
N ASN A 148 14.25 -5.41 5.31
CA ASN A 148 14.74 -4.19 5.99
C ASN A 148 13.63 -3.15 6.09
N VAL A 149 12.89 -2.90 5.01
CA VAL A 149 11.84 -1.88 5.03
C VAL A 149 10.63 -2.29 5.88
N ILE A 150 10.31 -3.59 5.94
CA ILE A 150 9.29 -4.12 6.85
C ILE A 150 9.70 -3.87 8.31
N GLN A 151 10.96 -4.14 8.65
CA GLN A 151 11.50 -3.88 9.98
C GLN A 151 11.42 -2.39 10.33
N VAL A 152 11.90 -1.51 9.43
CA VAL A 152 11.87 -0.05 9.64
C VAL A 152 10.44 0.46 9.78
N MET A 153 9.49 -0.09 8.99
CA MET A 153 8.08 0.26 9.14
C MET A 153 7.56 -0.09 10.54
N TRP A 154 7.95 -1.26 11.08
CA TRP A 154 7.55 -1.67 12.42
C TRP A 154 8.16 -0.78 13.50
N GLU A 155 9.45 -0.49 13.42
CA GLU A 155 10.14 0.44 14.34
C GLU A 155 9.49 1.82 14.33
N THR A 156 9.23 2.36 13.14
CA THR A 156 8.51 3.64 12.95
C THR A 156 7.10 3.58 13.56
N ALA A 157 6.42 2.44 13.42
CA ALA A 157 5.11 2.24 14.04
C ALA A 157 5.18 2.29 15.57
N LEU A 158 6.20 1.71 16.18
CA LEU A 158 6.38 1.74 17.63
C LEU A 158 6.68 3.16 18.14
N ASP A 159 7.46 3.93 17.40
CA ASP A 159 7.82 5.32 17.75
C ASP A 159 6.69 6.33 17.48
N MET A 160 5.74 5.98 16.64
CA MET A 160 4.60 6.84 16.32
C MET A 160 3.69 7.02 17.54
N LYS A 161 3.42 8.26 17.92
CA LYS A 161 2.52 8.58 19.03
C LYS A 161 1.09 8.13 18.72
N SER A 162 0.36 7.66 19.75
CA SER A 162 -1.02 7.15 19.64
C SER A 162 -1.97 8.10 18.93
N LYS A 163 -1.84 9.42 19.15
CA LYS A 163 -2.67 10.44 18.50
C LYS A 163 -2.60 10.45 16.96
N TYR A 164 -1.64 9.76 16.35
CA TYR A 164 -1.46 9.60 14.91
C TYR A 164 -1.83 8.21 14.40
N LYS A 165 -2.45 7.38 15.25
CA LYS A 165 -2.81 5.98 14.98
C LYS A 165 -4.31 5.76 15.05
N GLU A 166 -5.07 6.41 14.17
CA GLU A 166 -6.52 6.23 14.02
C GLU A 166 -7.38 6.65 15.25
N THR A 167 -6.84 7.50 16.13
CA THR A 167 -7.54 7.95 17.33
C THR A 167 -8.36 9.22 17.14
N SER A 168 -8.18 9.92 16.03
CA SER A 168 -8.76 11.25 15.77
C SER A 168 -8.35 12.33 16.80
N GLU A 169 -7.29 12.11 17.57
CA GLU A 169 -6.81 12.99 18.64
C GLU A 169 -5.72 13.98 18.20
N GLY A 170 -5.21 13.83 16.97
CA GLY A 170 -4.09 14.63 16.46
C GLY A 170 -4.11 14.83 14.96
N GLY A 171 -3.12 15.58 14.47
CA GLY A 171 -2.90 15.80 13.05
C GLY A 171 -4.09 16.44 12.33
N LEU A 172 -4.43 15.93 11.16
CA LEU A 172 -5.53 16.43 10.32
C LEU A 172 -6.89 16.33 10.99
N ALA A 173 -7.10 15.36 11.88
CA ALA A 173 -8.36 15.17 12.60
C ALA A 173 -8.76 16.36 13.46
N LYS A 174 -7.81 17.22 13.85
CA LYS A 174 -8.08 18.43 14.65
C LYS A 174 -8.38 19.67 13.82
N ILE A 175 -8.25 19.61 12.51
CA ILE A 175 -8.51 20.76 11.65
C ILE A 175 -10.02 20.94 11.53
N PRO A 176 -10.58 22.09 11.96
CA PRO A 176 -12.01 22.35 11.77
C PRO A 176 -12.28 22.52 10.28
N VAL A 177 -13.03 21.63 9.72
CA VAL A 177 -13.52 21.72 8.34
C VAL A 177 -15.04 21.71 8.36
N ASN A 178 -15.65 22.56 7.55
CA ASN A 178 -17.08 22.46 7.26
C ASN A 178 -17.28 21.25 6.33
N ILE A 179 -17.53 20.09 6.95
CA ILE A 179 -17.97 18.93 6.19
C ILE A 179 -19.43 19.18 5.87
N ALA A 180 -19.74 19.39 4.59
CA ALA A 180 -21.14 19.41 4.16
C ALA A 180 -21.75 18.05 4.51
N GLU A 181 -22.81 18.08 5.31
CA GLU A 181 -23.59 16.88 5.58
C GLU A 181 -24.18 16.39 4.24
N CYS A 182 -23.76 15.19 3.81
CA CYS A 182 -24.32 14.53 2.63
C CYS A 182 -25.53 13.71 3.02
#